data_cf2feaa8f0b6c19f81d998567379f43f
#
_entry.id   cf2feaa8f0b6c19f81d998567379f43f
#
_cell.length_a   1.000
_cell.length_b   1.000
_cell.length_c   1.000
_cell.angle_alpha   90.00
_cell.angle_beta   90.00
_cell.angle_gamma   90.00
#
_symmetry.space_group_name_H-M   'P 1'
#
loop_
_entity.id
_entity.type
_entity.pdbx_description
1 polymer ?
#
loop_
_entity_poly.entity_id
_entity_poly.type
_entity_poly.pdbx_seq_one_letter_code
_entity_poly.pdbx_strand_id
1 'polypeptide(L)'
;NLHLTLSFLGDVDDSKIDFLISDLQEVKELPKFTLSVNGTGIFPDSESPKVFWLGIEEGYDELSDSQSIIDELSFKYKETQREEKFVPHITIGRIKPAKKSTKFNVTTFLNAVYSPIEIPINIVNLYESRLTLDGPRYKILAEFPLS
;
A
#
# COMPACT_ATOMS: atom_id res chain seq x y z
N ASN A 1 5.35 9.18 6.20
CA ASN A 1 5.35 7.79 5.64
C ASN A 1 3.95 7.27 5.28
N LEU A 2 2.96 8.16 5.10
CA LEU A 2 1.65 7.71 4.59
C LEU A 2 1.80 7.33 3.11
N HIS A 3 1.32 6.13 2.76
CA HIS A 3 1.37 5.61 1.40
C HIS A 3 0.27 4.57 1.20
N LEU A 4 -0.04 4.30 -0.06
CA LEU A 4 -0.86 3.18 -0.48
C LEU A 4 0.06 2.16 -1.15
N THR A 5 0.06 0.92 -0.65
CA THR A 5 0.85 -0.16 -1.23
C THR A 5 0.08 -0.79 -2.37
N LEU A 6 0.69 -0.84 -3.56
CA LEU A 6 0.13 -1.48 -4.76
C LEU A 6 0.51 -2.95 -4.83
N SER A 7 1.78 -3.28 -4.60
CA SER A 7 2.28 -4.64 -4.59
C SER A 7 3.40 -4.78 -3.57
N PHE A 8 3.40 -5.86 -2.81
CA PHE A 8 4.48 -6.21 -1.90
C PHE A 8 5.29 -7.36 -2.51
N LEU A 9 6.60 -7.12 -2.73
CA LEU A 9 7.44 -8.07 -3.44
C LEU A 9 8.15 -9.07 -2.49
N GLY A 10 8.26 -8.73 -1.20
CA GLY A 10 9.09 -9.48 -0.25
C GLY A 10 10.58 -9.20 -0.49
N ASP A 11 11.42 -10.18 -0.19
CA ASP A 11 12.85 -10.06 -0.40
C ASP A 11 13.20 -10.31 -1.87
N VAL A 12 13.77 -9.30 -2.51
CA VAL A 12 14.24 -9.36 -3.90
C VAL A 12 15.75 -9.29 -3.92
N ASP A 13 16.38 -10.21 -4.64
CA ASP A 13 17.84 -10.25 -4.82
C ASP A 13 18.34 -8.93 -5.44
N ASP A 14 19.39 -8.34 -4.87
CA ASP A 14 19.97 -7.08 -5.34
C ASP A 14 20.34 -7.12 -6.82
N SER A 15 20.81 -8.27 -7.32
CA SER A 15 21.15 -8.48 -8.73
C SER A 15 19.96 -8.37 -9.70
N LYS A 16 18.73 -8.44 -9.19
CA LYS A 16 17.49 -8.36 -9.97
C LYS A 16 16.86 -6.98 -9.96
N ILE A 17 17.31 -6.07 -9.10
CA ILE A 17 16.68 -4.75 -8.92
C ILE A 17 16.70 -3.93 -10.21
N ASP A 18 17.81 -3.91 -10.95
CA ASP A 18 17.89 -3.16 -12.21
C ASP A 18 16.95 -3.73 -13.29
N PHE A 19 16.77 -5.04 -13.33
CA PHE A 19 15.80 -5.67 -14.22
C PHE A 19 14.37 -5.34 -13.83
N LEU A 20 14.06 -5.38 -12.55
CA LEU A 20 12.75 -4.97 -12.03
C LEU A 20 12.44 -3.51 -12.40
N ILE A 21 13.39 -2.60 -12.19
CA ILE A 21 13.23 -1.18 -12.55
C ILE A 21 13.03 -1.03 -14.06
N SER A 22 13.72 -1.82 -14.87
CA SER A 22 13.57 -1.81 -16.33
C SER A 22 12.18 -2.27 -16.75
N ASP A 23 11.68 -3.36 -16.18
CA ASP A 23 10.35 -3.88 -16.51
C ASP A 23 9.24 -2.92 -16.04
N LEU A 24 9.42 -2.26 -14.91
CA LEU A 24 8.47 -1.28 -14.39
C LEU A 24 8.44 0.05 -15.18
N GLN A 25 9.29 0.26 -16.22
CA GLN A 25 9.20 1.51 -17.02
C GLN A 25 7.85 1.66 -17.71
N GLU A 26 7.14 0.57 -18.04
CA GLU A 26 5.81 0.59 -18.64
C GLU A 26 4.77 1.27 -17.74
N VAL A 27 5.00 1.32 -16.43
CA VAL A 27 4.12 2.03 -15.47
C VAL A 27 3.96 3.51 -15.83
N LYS A 28 4.94 4.11 -16.49
CA LYS A 28 4.89 5.52 -16.92
C LYS A 28 3.83 5.80 -17.98
N GLU A 29 3.36 4.78 -18.68
CA GLU A 29 2.31 4.90 -19.69
C GLU A 29 0.89 4.91 -19.07
N LEU A 30 0.79 4.58 -17.77
CA LEU A 30 -0.49 4.64 -17.07
C LEU A 30 -0.96 6.08 -16.90
N PRO A 31 -2.28 6.34 -17.04
CA PRO A 31 -2.81 7.68 -16.87
C PRO A 31 -2.76 8.14 -15.42
N LYS A 32 -2.61 9.44 -15.23
CA LYS A 32 -2.85 10.11 -13.95
C LYS A 32 -4.33 10.01 -13.59
N PHE A 33 -4.61 9.92 -12.30
CA PHE A 33 -5.98 9.91 -11.79
C PHE A 33 -6.05 10.55 -10.40
N THR A 34 -7.25 10.67 -9.87
CA THR A 34 -7.47 11.19 -8.51
C THR A 34 -8.14 10.11 -7.67
N LEU A 35 -7.67 9.93 -6.45
CA LEU A 35 -8.32 9.11 -5.45
C LEU A 35 -9.12 9.99 -4.49
N SER A 36 -10.31 9.54 -4.11
CA SER A 36 -11.04 10.08 -2.97
C SER A 36 -10.89 9.12 -1.80
N VAL A 37 -10.23 9.59 -0.74
CA VAL A 37 -10.01 8.82 0.49
C VAL A 37 -11.17 9.08 1.42
N ASN A 38 -11.88 8.02 1.79
CA ASN A 38 -13.00 8.09 2.73
C ASN A 38 -13.20 6.75 3.44
N GLY A 39 -13.85 6.79 4.60
CA GLY A 39 -14.09 5.61 5.43
C GLY A 39 -12.85 5.13 6.19
N THR A 40 -13.09 4.23 7.11
CA THR A 40 -12.08 3.67 8.01
C THR A 40 -12.22 2.15 8.06
N GLY A 41 -11.12 1.47 8.34
CA GLY A 41 -11.14 0.03 8.50
C GLY A 41 -10.01 -0.49 9.36
N ILE A 42 -10.08 -1.76 9.67
CA ILE A 42 -9.15 -2.45 10.56
C ILE A 42 -8.80 -3.80 9.96
N PHE A 43 -7.54 -4.20 10.08
CA PHE A 43 -7.10 -5.55 9.81
C PHE A 43 -6.59 -6.25 11.08
N PRO A 44 -6.75 -7.57 11.22
CA PRO A 44 -7.65 -8.42 10.41
C PRO A 44 -9.13 -8.15 10.68
N ASP A 45 -9.50 -7.80 11.92
CA ASP A 45 -10.88 -7.57 12.37
C ASP A 45 -10.93 -6.72 13.64
N SER A 46 -12.15 -6.40 14.11
CA SER A 46 -12.39 -5.57 15.32
C SER A 46 -12.10 -6.28 16.65
N GLU A 47 -12.03 -7.62 16.66
CA GLU A 47 -11.76 -8.40 17.87
C GLU A 47 -10.26 -8.48 18.15
N SER A 48 -9.47 -8.51 17.10
CA SER A 48 -8.00 -8.57 17.13
C SER A 48 -7.35 -7.49 16.27
N PRO A 49 -7.62 -6.19 16.51
CA PRO A 49 -7.16 -5.12 15.66
C PRO A 49 -5.64 -5.03 15.67
N LYS A 50 -5.02 -4.95 14.50
CA LYS A 50 -3.56 -4.79 14.33
C LYS A 50 -3.22 -3.58 13.48
N VAL A 51 -4.00 -3.28 12.45
CA VAL A 51 -3.75 -2.22 11.48
C VAL A 51 -4.99 -1.38 11.35
N PHE A 52 -4.84 -0.08 11.50
CA PHE A 52 -5.88 0.93 11.27
C PHE A 52 -5.61 1.62 9.95
N TRP A 53 -6.64 1.78 9.11
CA TRP A 53 -6.47 2.31 7.76
C TRP A 53 -7.66 3.17 7.31
N LEU A 54 -7.38 4.02 6.33
CA LEU A 54 -8.38 4.78 5.59
C LEU A 54 -8.66 4.10 4.25
N GLY A 55 -9.93 4.10 3.85
CA GLY A 55 -10.40 3.48 2.62
C GLY A 55 -10.32 4.39 1.40
N ILE A 56 -10.60 3.81 0.24
CA ILE A 56 -10.71 4.52 -1.04
C ILE A 56 -12.17 4.41 -1.49
N GLU A 57 -12.79 5.55 -1.80
CA GLU A 57 -14.17 5.66 -2.23
C GLU A 57 -14.27 5.85 -3.75
N GLU A 58 -13.53 6.83 -4.31
CA GLU A 58 -13.48 7.08 -5.75
C GLU A 58 -12.07 6.87 -6.31
N GLY A 59 -11.98 6.57 -7.60
CA GLY A 59 -10.73 6.22 -8.28
C GLY A 59 -10.29 4.78 -8.03
N TYR A 60 -11.21 3.94 -7.51
CA TYR A 60 -10.94 2.54 -7.22
C TYR A 60 -10.62 1.73 -8.48
N ASP A 61 -11.35 1.96 -9.57
CA ASP A 61 -11.19 1.20 -10.81
C ASP A 61 -9.83 1.52 -11.45
N GLU A 62 -9.47 2.80 -11.57
CA GLU A 62 -8.17 3.26 -12.09
C GLU A 62 -7.01 2.74 -11.23
N LEU A 63 -7.19 2.73 -9.92
CA LEU A 63 -6.20 2.20 -8.98
C LEU A 63 -6.05 0.69 -9.14
N SER A 64 -7.16 -0.04 -9.28
CA SER A 64 -7.17 -1.49 -9.44
C SER A 64 -6.55 -1.93 -10.76
N ASP A 65 -6.84 -1.22 -11.85
CA ASP A 65 -6.24 -1.45 -13.16
C ASP A 65 -4.72 -1.21 -13.11
N SER A 66 -4.30 -0.09 -12.52
CA SER A 66 -2.88 0.22 -12.33
C SER A 66 -2.18 -0.83 -11.46
N GLN A 67 -2.82 -1.27 -10.39
CA GLN A 67 -2.29 -2.32 -9.52
C GLN A 67 -2.13 -3.64 -10.27
N SER A 68 -3.10 -4.03 -11.09
CA SER A 68 -3.04 -5.28 -11.86
C SER A 68 -1.87 -5.28 -12.83
N ILE A 69 -1.62 -4.18 -13.53
CA ILE A 69 -0.48 -4.03 -14.45
C ILE A 69 0.84 -4.09 -13.69
N ILE A 70 0.95 -3.37 -12.57
CA ILE A 70 2.16 -3.36 -11.74
C ILE A 70 2.42 -4.75 -11.16
N ASP A 71 1.38 -5.46 -10.74
CA ASP A 71 1.49 -6.80 -10.21
C ASP A 71 1.98 -7.80 -11.26
N GLU A 72 1.44 -7.73 -12.48
CA GLU A 72 1.88 -8.54 -13.61
C GLU A 72 3.36 -8.30 -13.95
N LEU A 73 3.78 -7.04 -14.10
CA LEU A 73 5.16 -6.65 -14.41
C LEU A 73 6.16 -7.10 -13.33
N SER A 74 5.73 -7.10 -12.08
CA SER A 74 6.58 -7.41 -10.93
C SER A 74 6.47 -8.85 -10.41
N PHE A 75 5.51 -9.64 -10.89
CA PHE A 75 5.17 -10.95 -10.35
C PHE A 75 6.37 -11.91 -10.28
N LYS A 76 7.20 -11.97 -11.34
CA LYS A 76 8.38 -12.86 -11.39
C LYS A 76 9.48 -12.51 -10.36
N TYR A 77 9.41 -11.33 -9.75
CA TYR A 77 10.35 -10.87 -8.73
C TYR A 77 9.85 -11.09 -7.30
N LYS A 78 8.58 -11.47 -7.13
CA LYS A 78 8.01 -11.70 -5.80
C LYS A 78 8.67 -12.90 -5.11
N GLU A 79 9.01 -12.73 -3.85
CA GLU A 79 9.48 -13.81 -2.98
C GLU A 79 8.47 -14.97 -2.90
N THR A 80 7.19 -14.62 -2.79
CA THR A 80 6.08 -15.58 -2.78
C THR A 80 5.14 -15.28 -3.92
N GLN A 81 5.06 -16.21 -4.88
CA GLN A 81 4.17 -16.09 -6.05
C GLN A 81 2.76 -16.59 -5.70
N ARG A 82 2.10 -15.88 -4.78
CA ARG A 82 0.70 -16.11 -4.42
C ARG A 82 -0.13 -14.94 -4.89
N GLU A 83 -1.30 -15.23 -5.44
CA GLU A 83 -2.30 -14.21 -5.69
C GLU A 83 -2.88 -13.74 -4.35
N GLU A 84 -2.70 -12.46 -4.05
CA GLU A 84 -3.30 -11.83 -2.89
C GLU A 84 -4.43 -10.90 -3.35
N LYS A 85 -5.55 -10.94 -2.64
CA LYS A 85 -6.64 -10.01 -2.92
C LYS A 85 -6.17 -8.60 -2.61
N PHE A 86 -6.19 -7.74 -3.63
CA PHE A 86 -5.90 -6.32 -3.45
C PHE A 86 -7.04 -5.63 -2.70
N VAL A 87 -6.73 -5.04 -1.57
CA VAL A 87 -7.63 -4.20 -0.78
C VAL A 87 -6.96 -2.84 -0.60
N PRO A 88 -7.33 -1.84 -1.42
CA PRO A 88 -6.72 -0.52 -1.35
C PRO A 88 -6.94 0.14 0.01
N HIS A 89 -5.87 0.55 0.66
CA HIS A 89 -5.95 1.19 1.96
C HIS A 89 -4.71 2.05 2.24
N ILE A 90 -4.89 3.08 3.04
CA ILE A 90 -3.78 3.88 3.58
C ILE A 90 -3.66 3.56 5.06
N THR A 91 -2.61 2.86 5.44
CA THR A 91 -2.35 2.55 6.85
C THR A 91 -1.99 3.83 7.61
N ILE A 92 -2.74 4.12 8.68
CA ILE A 92 -2.49 5.28 9.56
C ILE A 92 -1.92 4.87 10.92
N GLY A 93 -2.01 3.60 11.29
CA GLY A 93 -1.48 3.13 12.55
C GLY A 93 -1.40 1.61 12.66
N ARG A 94 -0.48 1.14 13.49
CA ARG A 94 -0.32 -0.27 13.84
C ARG A 94 -0.22 -0.43 15.34
N ILE A 95 -0.92 -1.43 15.88
CA ILE A 95 -0.79 -1.80 17.29
C ILE A 95 0.49 -2.61 17.46
N LYS A 96 1.39 -2.12 18.31
CA LYS A 96 2.55 -2.91 18.73
C LYS A 96 2.09 -4.04 19.64
N PRO A 97 2.63 -5.26 19.51
CA PRO A 97 2.32 -6.36 20.41
C PRO A 97 2.58 -5.93 21.87
N ALA A 98 1.51 -5.89 22.69
CA ALA A 98 1.66 -5.63 24.11
C ALA A 98 1.94 -6.94 24.85
N LYS A 99 2.71 -6.87 25.95
CA LYS A 99 3.00 -8.02 26.82
C LYS A 99 1.76 -8.58 27.53
N LYS A 100 0.64 -7.85 27.52
CA LYS A 100 -0.67 -8.25 28.05
C LYS A 100 -1.73 -8.04 26.97
N SER A 101 -2.71 -8.94 26.90
CA SER A 101 -3.89 -8.80 26.04
C SER A 101 -4.66 -7.53 26.43
N THR A 102 -4.46 -6.46 25.68
CA THR A 102 -5.23 -5.21 25.84
C THR A 102 -6.37 -5.26 24.83
N LYS A 103 -7.61 -5.23 25.32
CA LYS A 103 -8.77 -5.08 24.45
C LYS A 103 -8.87 -3.59 24.06
N PHE A 104 -8.88 -3.33 22.76
CA PHE A 104 -9.07 -1.98 22.22
C PHE A 104 -10.55 -1.79 21.85
N ASN A 105 -11.13 -0.70 22.27
CA ASN A 105 -12.43 -0.29 21.76
C ASN A 105 -12.23 0.49 20.46
N VAL A 106 -12.56 -0.15 19.36
CA VAL A 106 -12.36 0.40 18.01
C VAL A 106 -13.61 1.05 17.42
N THR A 107 -14.72 1.04 18.16
CA THR A 107 -16.03 1.51 17.69
C THR A 107 -15.99 2.98 17.25
N THR A 108 -15.34 3.84 18.03
CA THR A 108 -15.21 5.27 17.70
C THR A 108 -14.45 5.47 16.39
N PHE A 109 -13.39 4.69 16.16
CA PHE A 109 -12.62 4.76 14.93
C PHE A 109 -13.45 4.26 13.72
N LEU A 110 -14.12 3.11 13.85
CA LEU A 110 -14.91 2.53 12.76
C LEU A 110 -16.13 3.39 12.40
N ASN A 111 -16.66 4.16 13.34
CA ASN A 111 -17.77 5.09 13.13
C ASN A 111 -17.32 6.53 12.84
N ALA A 112 -16.02 6.76 12.70
CA ALA A 112 -15.52 8.09 12.38
C ALA A 112 -15.98 8.54 10.99
N VAL A 113 -16.50 9.76 10.91
CA VAL A 113 -16.93 10.43 9.68
C VAL A 113 -16.06 11.65 9.46
N TYR A 114 -15.54 11.80 8.27
CA TYR A 114 -14.74 12.94 7.83
C TYR A 114 -15.05 13.28 6.38
N SER A 115 -14.73 14.50 5.97
CA SER A 115 -14.89 14.90 4.57
C SER A 115 -13.91 14.10 3.69
N PRO A 116 -14.33 13.63 2.51
CA PRO A 116 -13.43 12.96 1.57
C PRO A 116 -12.17 13.79 1.28
N ILE A 117 -11.04 13.12 1.15
CA ILE A 117 -9.74 13.74 0.88
C ILE A 117 -9.32 13.37 -0.53
N GLU A 118 -9.25 14.40 -1.40
CA GLU A 118 -8.81 14.22 -2.78
C GLU A 118 -7.28 14.15 -2.87
N ILE A 119 -6.78 13.09 -3.50
CA ILE A 119 -5.34 12.87 -3.69
C ILE A 119 -5.05 12.64 -5.18
N PRO A 120 -4.37 13.58 -5.85
CA PRO A 120 -3.94 13.35 -7.23
C PRO A 120 -2.80 12.32 -7.26
N ILE A 121 -2.97 11.29 -8.08
CA ILE A 121 -1.98 10.25 -8.30
C ILE A 121 -1.22 10.55 -9.60
N ASN A 122 0.01 10.97 -9.44
CA ASN A 122 0.89 11.42 -10.52
C ASN A 122 2.16 10.57 -10.65
N ILE A 123 2.42 9.72 -9.67
CA ILE A 123 3.69 8.99 -9.58
C ILE A 123 3.50 7.68 -8.81
N VAL A 124 4.19 6.64 -9.28
CA VAL A 124 4.38 5.38 -8.56
C VAL A 124 5.83 5.26 -8.17
N ASN A 125 6.10 4.78 -6.97
CA ASN A 125 7.46 4.63 -6.44
C ASN A 125 7.77 3.17 -6.12
N LEU A 126 8.99 2.75 -6.45
CA LEU A 126 9.57 1.52 -5.93
C LEU A 126 10.36 1.84 -4.66
N TYR A 127 9.98 1.20 -3.56
CA TYR A 127 10.61 1.38 -2.26
C TYR A 127 11.39 0.15 -1.80
N GLU A 128 12.58 0.38 -1.25
CA GLU A 128 13.22 -0.55 -0.32
C GLU A 128 12.68 -0.28 1.08
N SER A 129 12.22 -1.32 1.78
CA SER A 129 11.78 -1.25 3.17
C SER A 129 12.79 -1.92 4.08
N ARG A 130 13.32 -1.19 5.04
CA ARG A 130 14.20 -1.73 6.09
C ARG A 130 13.52 -1.64 7.44
N LEU A 131 13.40 -2.77 8.13
CA LEU A 131 12.88 -2.80 9.48
C LEU A 131 13.94 -2.28 10.46
N THR A 132 13.53 -1.32 11.30
CA THR A 132 14.35 -0.80 12.41
C THR A 132 13.59 -0.92 13.72
N LEU A 133 14.25 -0.68 14.85
CA LEU A 133 13.63 -0.70 16.18
C LEU A 133 12.47 0.30 16.30
N ASP A 134 12.52 1.40 15.54
CA ASP A 134 11.52 2.46 15.55
C ASP A 134 10.39 2.21 14.52
N GLY A 135 10.51 1.16 13.71
CA GLY A 135 9.57 0.81 12.64
C GLY A 135 10.24 0.76 11.26
N PRO A 136 9.46 0.58 10.19
CA PRO A 136 10.00 0.50 8.85
C PRO A 136 10.52 1.86 8.37
N ARG A 137 11.70 1.86 7.74
CA ARG A 137 12.24 2.99 6.99
C ARG A 137 12.20 2.67 5.51
N TYR A 138 11.69 3.61 4.74
CA TYR A 138 11.52 3.48 3.29
C TYR A 138 12.54 4.34 2.56
N LYS A 139 13.20 3.74 1.56
CA LYS A 139 14.09 4.42 0.63
C LYS A 139 13.54 4.25 -0.79
N ILE A 140 13.40 5.35 -1.53
CA ILE A 140 13.00 5.29 -2.95
C ILE A 140 14.17 4.73 -3.75
N LEU A 141 13.92 3.66 -4.49
CA LEU A 141 14.86 3.06 -5.45
C LEU A 141 14.61 3.58 -6.87
N ALA A 142 13.35 3.81 -7.24
CA ALA A 142 12.95 4.36 -8.52
C ALA A 142 11.61 5.08 -8.43
N GLU A 143 11.42 6.06 -9.33
CA GLU A 143 10.21 6.86 -9.48
C GLU A 143 9.68 6.70 -10.90
N PHE A 144 8.37 6.49 -11.02
CA PHE A 144 7.66 6.30 -12.29
C PHE A 144 6.55 7.35 -12.39
N PRO A 145 6.86 8.55 -12.94
CA PRO A 145 5.84 9.56 -13.21
C PRO A 145 4.82 9.02 -14.21
N LEU A 146 3.53 9.18 -13.90
CA LEU A 146 2.43 8.77 -14.78
C LEU A 146 2.20 9.80 -15.91
N SER A 147 1.58 9.35 -16.99
CA SER A 147 1.31 10.15 -18.19
C SER A 147 0.18 11.15 -18.01
#